data_7b293958e016232c194bc71783fd468f
#
_entry.id   7b293958e016232c194bc71783fd468f
#
_cell.length_a   1.000
_cell.length_b   1.000
_cell.length_c   1.000
_cell.angle_alpha   90.00
_cell.angle_beta   90.00
_cell.angle_gamma   90.00
#
_symmetry.space_group_name_H-M   'P 1'
#
loop_
_entity.id
_entity.type
_entity.pdbx_description
1 polymer ?
#
loop_
_entity_poly.entity_id
_entity_poly.type
_entity_poly.pdbx_seq_one_letter_code
_entity_poly.pdbx_strand_id
1 'polypeptide(L)'
;MHNARHILQHGPRHVHQFGNFYFSLLIILFAASLSLNLASCSKARKPIGDRAPIIGFSLDSLVVERWRRDVDSFTKAAHDLGAEVVLRVANQDANTQISQVKELLNQGIDALVIIPNDAEKLTEVCREAKRRGVPVMSYDRLVHNADVDLYISFDNEKVGSLQAQAASEAVPSGTYIIVNGAITDNNAFMINKGFHAVLDPLIQSGRVHLAGEIWPSDWISDEVRTRFETLLQPGQRIDAVLCGNDMLAETVISVLSENRMVGKTIVTGQDAELAACQRIAEGSQFATIYKPIDALALKAAGFAVMMARGEKVRYDNKIDDGHYKVPYIALEPILVTAKTLGSTVIKDGFHTREEVYRNVKR
;
A
#
# COMPACT_ATOMS: atom_id res chain seq x y z
N MET A 1 20.75 -80.56 57.74
CA MET A 1 19.49 -81.38 57.75
C MET A 1 18.74 -81.07 56.50
N HIS A 2 18.68 -82.03 55.64
CA HIS A 2 17.62 -82.51 54.73
C HIS A 2 17.10 -81.59 53.64
N ASN A 3 17.50 -81.92 52.46
CA ASN A 3 16.84 -82.77 51.39
C ASN A 3 15.91 -81.98 50.52
N ALA A 4 16.23 -81.87 49.28
CA ALA A 4 16.15 -82.74 48.09
C ALA A 4 14.90 -82.44 47.29
N ARG A 5 14.89 -82.30 46.11
CA ARG A 5 14.98 -82.98 44.83
C ARG A 5 14.31 -82.20 43.67
N HIS A 6 15.03 -82.14 42.61
CA HIS A 6 14.60 -82.40 41.23
C HIS A 6 13.10 -82.40 40.89
N ILE A 7 12.72 -81.73 39.82
CA ILE A 7 12.24 -82.37 38.56
C ILE A 7 12.28 -81.36 37.40
N LEU A 8 12.81 -81.83 36.27
CA LEU A 8 12.80 -81.32 34.87
C LEU A 8 11.36 -81.20 34.31
N GLN A 9 11.01 -80.31 33.39
CA GLN A 9 11.05 -80.61 31.95
C GLN A 9 10.28 -79.60 31.13
N HIS A 10 10.86 -79.33 30.00
CA HIS A 10 10.27 -79.05 28.63
C HIS A 10 9.35 -77.87 28.44
N GLY A 11 9.89 -77.03 27.56
CA GLY A 11 9.32 -75.87 26.88
C GLY A 11 8.10 -76.18 25.99
N PRO A 12 7.65 -75.15 25.29
CA PRO A 12 7.99 -75.12 23.83
C PRO A 12 8.43 -73.75 23.36
N ARG A 13 9.43 -73.69 22.52
CA ARG A 13 9.78 -72.68 21.58
C ARG A 13 8.71 -72.70 20.50
N HIS A 14 7.88 -71.67 20.38
CA HIS A 14 7.14 -71.34 19.16
C HIS A 14 6.17 -70.14 19.34
N VAL A 15 6.60 -69.00 19.95
CA VAL A 15 5.73 -67.79 20.03
C VAL A 15 6.41 -66.52 19.47
N HIS A 16 7.67 -66.56 19.02
CA HIS A 16 8.38 -65.32 18.63
C HIS A 16 8.38 -64.98 17.14
N GLN A 17 7.77 -65.74 16.23
CA GLN A 17 7.79 -65.43 14.80
C GLN A 17 6.56 -64.65 14.29
N PHE A 18 5.44 -64.66 14.99
CA PHE A 18 4.24 -63.94 14.54
C PHE A 18 4.19 -62.45 14.95
N GLY A 19 4.86 -62.06 16.06
CA GLY A 19 4.87 -60.66 16.52
C GLY A 19 5.64 -59.71 15.60
N ASN A 20 6.71 -60.16 14.97
CA ASN A 20 7.53 -59.30 14.10
C ASN A 20 6.87 -59.01 12.74
N PHE A 21 6.00 -59.91 12.27
CA PHE A 21 5.31 -59.71 10.97
C PHE A 21 4.22 -58.64 11.08
N TYR A 22 3.47 -58.61 12.15
CA TYR A 22 2.44 -57.58 12.38
C TYR A 22 3.04 -56.19 12.70
N PHE A 23 4.19 -56.18 13.40
CA PHE A 23 4.90 -54.94 13.71
C PHE A 23 5.50 -54.29 12.46
N SER A 24 6.07 -55.13 11.57
CA SER A 24 6.58 -54.65 10.26
C SER A 24 5.45 -54.17 9.32
N LEU A 25 4.30 -54.84 9.31
CA LEU A 25 3.14 -54.44 8.53
C LEU A 25 2.50 -53.13 9.03
N LEU A 26 2.48 -52.91 10.34
CA LEU A 26 2.01 -51.65 10.94
C LEU A 26 2.96 -50.46 10.63
N ILE A 27 4.27 -50.69 10.63
CA ILE A 27 5.22 -49.64 10.25
C ILE A 27 5.12 -49.27 8.77
N ILE A 28 4.90 -50.25 7.87
CA ILE A 28 4.71 -50.00 6.44
C ILE A 28 3.37 -49.26 6.18
N LEU A 29 2.30 -49.57 6.90
CA LEU A 29 1.02 -48.88 6.80
C LEU A 29 1.10 -47.46 7.37
N PHE A 30 1.87 -47.23 8.43
CA PHE A 30 2.08 -45.92 9.02
C PHE A 30 2.99 -45.04 8.13
N ALA A 31 4.03 -45.63 7.52
CA ALA A 31 4.88 -44.94 6.53
C ALA A 31 4.12 -44.59 5.25
N ALA A 32 3.21 -45.46 4.80
CA ALA A 32 2.35 -45.19 3.65
C ALA A 32 1.29 -44.09 3.91
N SER A 33 0.75 -44.03 5.14
CA SER A 33 -0.16 -42.96 5.55
C SER A 33 0.54 -41.61 5.76
N LEU A 34 1.82 -41.60 6.16
CA LEU A 34 2.62 -40.38 6.31
C LEU A 34 3.08 -39.83 4.96
N SER A 35 3.30 -40.68 3.96
CA SER A 35 3.66 -40.24 2.59
C SER A 35 2.47 -39.72 1.79
N LEU A 36 1.22 -40.08 2.14
CA LEU A 36 0.02 -39.49 1.51
C LEU A 36 -0.33 -38.09 2.02
N ASN A 37 0.17 -37.70 3.21
CA ASN A 37 -0.09 -36.36 3.75
C ASN A 37 0.96 -35.29 3.35
N LEU A 38 2.03 -35.66 2.66
CA LEU A 38 3.04 -34.72 2.12
C LEU A 38 2.75 -34.24 0.69
N ALA A 39 1.74 -34.79 0.03
CA ALA A 39 1.18 -34.21 -1.17
C ALA A 39 0.18 -33.10 -0.81
N SER A 40 0.63 -32.09 -0.02
CA SER A 40 0.00 -30.78 -0.03
C SER A 40 0.23 -30.22 -1.44
N CYS A 41 -0.62 -30.64 -2.36
CA CYS A 41 -0.72 -30.05 -3.68
C CYS A 41 -1.05 -28.56 -3.48
N SER A 42 -0.03 -27.71 -3.54
CA SER A 42 -0.27 -26.39 -4.12
C SER A 42 -0.90 -26.68 -5.48
N LYS A 43 -2.20 -26.48 -5.62
CA LYS A 43 -2.87 -26.59 -6.93
C LYS A 43 -2.17 -25.58 -7.82
N ALA A 44 -1.16 -26.02 -8.56
CA ALA A 44 -0.56 -25.24 -9.62
C ALA A 44 -1.73 -24.84 -10.52
N ARG A 45 -1.96 -23.54 -10.62
CA ARG A 45 -3.01 -22.97 -11.45
C ARG A 45 -2.83 -23.53 -12.86
N LYS A 46 -3.91 -24.02 -13.49
CA LYS A 46 -3.86 -24.44 -14.88
C LYS A 46 -3.47 -23.22 -15.73
N PRO A 47 -2.53 -23.38 -16.67
CA PRO A 47 -2.22 -22.29 -17.60
C PRO A 47 -3.50 -21.77 -18.25
N ILE A 48 -3.59 -20.44 -18.40
CA ILE A 48 -4.76 -19.77 -18.99
C ILE A 48 -5.05 -20.25 -20.41
N GLY A 49 -4.07 -20.89 -21.07
CA GLY A 49 -4.13 -21.23 -22.49
C GLY A 49 -4.11 -19.98 -23.37
N ASP A 50 -4.80 -20.02 -24.50
CA ASP A 50 -4.83 -18.91 -25.47
C ASP A 50 -5.90 -17.84 -25.18
N ARG A 51 -6.66 -17.96 -24.08
CA ARG A 51 -7.66 -16.94 -23.74
C ARG A 51 -7.04 -15.70 -23.13
N ALA A 52 -7.72 -14.55 -23.28
CA ALA A 52 -7.36 -13.32 -22.58
C ALA A 52 -7.39 -13.51 -21.05
N PRO A 53 -6.35 -13.07 -20.30
CA PRO A 53 -6.39 -13.01 -18.85
C PRO A 53 -7.48 -12.03 -18.37
N ILE A 54 -8.18 -12.39 -17.31
CA ILE A 54 -9.18 -11.52 -16.65
C ILE A 54 -8.58 -11.00 -15.34
N ILE A 55 -8.36 -9.70 -15.26
CA ILE A 55 -7.81 -9.03 -14.07
C ILE A 55 -8.97 -8.38 -13.31
N GLY A 56 -9.20 -8.80 -12.07
CA GLY A 56 -10.08 -8.09 -11.17
C GLY A 56 -9.36 -6.88 -10.58
N PHE A 57 -9.92 -5.68 -10.76
CA PHE A 57 -9.39 -4.46 -10.17
C PHE A 57 -10.37 -3.95 -9.10
N SER A 58 -9.99 -4.06 -7.84
CA SER A 58 -10.76 -3.62 -6.68
C SER A 58 -10.23 -2.29 -6.17
N LEU A 59 -11.02 -1.25 -6.29
CA LEU A 59 -10.69 0.12 -5.94
C LEU A 59 -11.48 0.58 -4.72
N ASP A 60 -10.82 1.22 -3.76
CA ASP A 60 -11.43 1.89 -2.62
C ASP A 60 -12.54 2.86 -3.05
N SER A 61 -12.17 3.91 -3.78
CA SER A 61 -13.12 4.94 -4.23
C SER A 61 -12.57 5.74 -5.42
N LEU A 62 -13.39 6.64 -5.97
CA LEU A 62 -13.00 7.61 -6.99
C LEU A 62 -12.97 9.05 -6.44
N VAL A 63 -12.94 9.22 -5.11
CA VAL A 63 -12.99 10.54 -4.47
C VAL A 63 -11.68 11.31 -4.67
N VAL A 64 -10.53 10.65 -4.50
CA VAL A 64 -9.23 11.26 -4.77
C VAL A 64 -9.03 11.35 -6.28
N GLU A 65 -8.67 12.54 -6.79
CA GLU A 65 -8.60 12.87 -8.22
C GLU A 65 -7.78 11.85 -9.04
N ARG A 66 -6.63 11.43 -8.50
CA ARG A 66 -5.71 10.53 -9.21
C ARG A 66 -6.32 9.15 -9.56
N TRP A 67 -7.22 8.60 -8.73
CA TRP A 67 -7.70 7.22 -8.91
C TRP A 67 -8.38 6.96 -10.24
N ARG A 68 -9.07 7.96 -10.80
CA ARG A 68 -9.66 7.84 -12.14
C ARG A 68 -8.57 7.62 -13.19
N ARG A 69 -7.49 8.42 -13.13
CA ARG A 69 -6.37 8.32 -14.05
C ARG A 69 -5.59 7.00 -13.87
N ASP A 70 -5.38 6.57 -12.62
CA ASP A 70 -4.78 5.26 -12.32
C ASP A 70 -5.53 4.12 -13.01
N VAL A 71 -6.87 4.08 -12.84
CA VAL A 71 -7.74 3.04 -13.43
C VAL A 71 -7.74 3.11 -14.95
N ASP A 72 -7.88 4.30 -15.53
CA ASP A 72 -7.94 4.48 -16.99
C ASP A 72 -6.61 4.06 -17.64
N SER A 73 -5.48 4.51 -17.08
CA SER A 73 -4.14 4.16 -17.58
C SER A 73 -3.82 2.67 -17.39
N PHE A 74 -4.18 2.09 -16.25
CA PHE A 74 -4.03 0.65 -16.00
C PHE A 74 -4.87 -0.19 -16.95
N THR A 75 -6.16 0.16 -17.08
CA THR A 75 -7.10 -0.57 -17.94
C THR A 75 -6.66 -0.55 -19.39
N LYS A 76 -6.26 0.63 -19.88
CA LYS A 76 -5.72 0.76 -21.23
C LYS A 76 -4.48 -0.10 -21.43
N ALA A 77 -3.51 -0.03 -20.52
CA ALA A 77 -2.28 -0.78 -20.61
C ALA A 77 -2.50 -2.31 -20.55
N ALA A 78 -3.41 -2.77 -19.66
CA ALA A 78 -3.78 -4.17 -19.58
C ALA A 78 -4.45 -4.67 -20.88
N HIS A 79 -5.33 -3.87 -21.46
CA HIS A 79 -5.99 -4.17 -22.72
C HIS A 79 -5.01 -4.23 -23.90
N ASP A 80 -4.06 -3.30 -23.98
CA ASP A 80 -2.98 -3.29 -24.98
C ASP A 80 -2.09 -4.55 -24.87
N LEU A 81 -2.03 -5.19 -23.69
CA LEU A 81 -1.34 -6.47 -23.44
C LEU A 81 -2.25 -7.71 -23.61
N GLY A 82 -3.46 -7.52 -24.11
CA GLY A 82 -4.43 -8.58 -24.39
C GLY A 82 -5.15 -9.14 -23.17
N ALA A 83 -5.29 -8.37 -22.08
CA ALA A 83 -6.04 -8.75 -20.89
C ALA A 83 -7.35 -7.97 -20.78
N GLU A 84 -8.33 -8.54 -20.09
CA GLU A 84 -9.58 -7.87 -19.70
C GLU A 84 -9.48 -7.38 -18.26
N VAL A 85 -10.07 -6.21 -17.96
CA VAL A 85 -10.14 -5.65 -16.60
C VAL A 85 -11.58 -5.56 -16.13
N VAL A 86 -11.86 -6.16 -14.97
CA VAL A 86 -13.17 -6.08 -14.31
C VAL A 86 -13.04 -5.19 -13.08
N LEU A 87 -13.44 -3.93 -13.22
CA LEU A 87 -13.39 -2.93 -12.15
C LEU A 87 -14.53 -3.09 -11.15
N ARG A 88 -14.22 -2.93 -9.87
CA ARG A 88 -15.18 -2.74 -8.77
C ARG A 88 -14.73 -1.56 -7.92
N VAL A 89 -15.66 -0.69 -7.55
CA VAL A 89 -15.43 0.51 -6.74
C VAL A 89 -16.24 0.40 -5.44
N ALA A 90 -15.58 0.46 -4.32
CA ALA A 90 -16.17 0.20 -3.00
C ALA A 90 -16.80 1.43 -2.35
N ASN A 91 -16.60 2.64 -2.90
CA ASN A 91 -17.14 3.90 -2.41
C ASN A 91 -16.84 4.15 -0.93
N GLN A 92 -15.58 3.91 -0.52
CA GLN A 92 -15.06 4.12 0.83
C GLN A 92 -15.64 3.16 1.89
N ASP A 93 -16.16 2.00 1.49
CA ASP A 93 -16.65 0.99 2.43
C ASP A 93 -15.89 -0.33 2.28
N ALA A 94 -15.15 -0.71 3.33
CA ALA A 94 -14.34 -1.92 3.35
C ALA A 94 -15.18 -3.20 3.25
N ASN A 95 -16.39 -3.23 3.80
CA ASN A 95 -17.25 -4.41 3.72
C ASN A 95 -17.80 -4.61 2.30
N THR A 96 -18.15 -3.51 1.65
CA THR A 96 -18.49 -3.51 0.23
C THR A 96 -17.31 -4.00 -0.59
N GLN A 97 -16.09 -3.55 -0.31
CA GLN A 97 -14.88 -3.99 -1.01
C GLN A 97 -14.65 -5.49 -0.84
N ILE A 98 -14.76 -6.02 0.38
CA ILE A 98 -14.67 -7.46 0.66
C ILE A 98 -15.69 -8.26 -0.16
N SER A 99 -16.94 -7.81 -0.20
CA SER A 99 -18.01 -8.47 -0.95
C SER A 99 -17.72 -8.47 -2.45
N GLN A 100 -17.29 -7.35 -2.99
CA GLN A 100 -16.92 -7.18 -4.41
C GLN A 100 -15.71 -8.03 -4.80
N VAL A 101 -14.70 -8.17 -3.94
CA VAL A 101 -13.56 -9.08 -4.19
C VAL A 101 -14.04 -10.53 -4.26
N LYS A 102 -14.94 -10.96 -3.36
CA LYS A 102 -15.53 -12.32 -3.42
C LYS A 102 -16.32 -12.55 -4.71
N GLU A 103 -17.05 -11.54 -5.18
CA GLU A 103 -17.74 -11.62 -6.48
C GLU A 103 -16.75 -11.78 -7.63
N LEU A 104 -15.67 -10.99 -7.67
CA LEU A 104 -14.60 -11.11 -8.67
C LEU A 104 -13.99 -12.51 -8.66
N LEU A 105 -13.68 -13.06 -7.48
CA LEU A 105 -13.17 -14.43 -7.33
C LEU A 105 -14.15 -15.48 -7.83
N ASN A 106 -15.45 -15.29 -7.63
CA ASN A 106 -16.49 -16.20 -8.13
C ASN A 106 -16.70 -16.08 -9.64
N GLN A 107 -16.41 -14.92 -10.24
CA GLN A 107 -16.39 -14.71 -11.69
C GLN A 107 -15.17 -15.37 -12.36
N GLY A 108 -14.19 -15.85 -11.59
CA GLY A 108 -13.03 -16.57 -12.10
C GLY A 108 -11.94 -15.66 -12.66
N ILE A 109 -11.67 -14.54 -12.02
CA ILE A 109 -10.54 -13.67 -12.35
C ILE A 109 -9.20 -14.42 -12.25
N ASP A 110 -8.22 -14.00 -13.03
CA ASP A 110 -6.90 -14.61 -13.12
C ASP A 110 -5.84 -13.94 -12.24
N ALA A 111 -6.03 -12.69 -11.91
CA ALA A 111 -5.25 -11.94 -10.92
C ALA A 111 -6.16 -10.92 -10.24
N LEU A 112 -5.85 -10.60 -8.98
CA LEU A 112 -6.49 -9.53 -8.22
C LEU A 112 -5.51 -8.38 -8.07
N VAL A 113 -5.91 -7.19 -8.52
CA VAL A 113 -5.25 -5.92 -8.21
C VAL A 113 -6.15 -5.17 -7.24
N ILE A 114 -5.62 -4.72 -6.10
CA ILE A 114 -6.40 -4.09 -5.05
C ILE A 114 -5.75 -2.81 -4.55
N ILE A 115 -6.54 -1.74 -4.48
CA ILE A 115 -6.25 -0.52 -3.71
C ILE A 115 -7.14 -0.61 -2.46
N PRO A 116 -6.62 -1.03 -1.31
CA PRO A 116 -7.45 -1.27 -0.14
C PRO A 116 -7.99 0.03 0.46
N ASN A 117 -9.26 0.01 0.89
CA ASN A 117 -9.82 1.05 1.75
C ASN A 117 -9.21 1.00 3.15
N ASP A 118 -9.01 -0.20 3.67
CA ASP A 118 -8.49 -0.47 5.00
C ASP A 118 -7.47 -1.62 4.91
N ALA A 119 -6.23 -1.33 5.29
CA ALA A 119 -5.11 -2.27 5.15
C ALA A 119 -5.31 -3.58 5.92
N GLU A 120 -6.00 -3.53 7.07
CA GLU A 120 -6.22 -4.69 7.95
C GLU A 120 -7.49 -5.48 7.57
N LYS A 121 -8.60 -4.79 7.27
CA LYS A 121 -9.88 -5.46 6.99
C LYS A 121 -9.86 -6.29 5.72
N LEU A 122 -9.00 -5.93 4.76
CA LEU A 122 -8.91 -6.64 3.47
C LEU A 122 -8.00 -7.88 3.53
N THR A 123 -7.32 -8.13 4.66
CA THR A 123 -6.39 -9.25 4.85
C THR A 123 -6.98 -10.60 4.45
N GLU A 124 -8.12 -10.98 5.05
CA GLU A 124 -8.68 -12.31 4.86
C GLU A 124 -9.21 -12.57 3.45
N VAL A 125 -9.76 -11.55 2.78
CA VAL A 125 -10.22 -11.73 1.41
C VAL A 125 -9.06 -11.84 0.42
N CYS A 126 -7.94 -11.17 0.68
CA CYS A 126 -6.70 -11.34 -0.10
C CYS A 126 -6.10 -12.74 0.13
N ARG A 127 -6.06 -13.22 1.37
CA ARG A 127 -5.66 -14.61 1.67
C ARG A 127 -6.58 -15.63 1.01
N GLU A 128 -7.89 -15.37 0.95
CA GLU A 128 -8.83 -16.21 0.22
C GLU A 128 -8.52 -16.26 -1.28
N ALA A 129 -8.21 -15.14 -1.92
CA ALA A 129 -7.78 -15.09 -3.31
C ALA A 129 -6.57 -16.01 -3.54
N LYS A 130 -5.54 -15.90 -2.69
CA LYS A 130 -4.33 -16.76 -2.76
C LYS A 130 -4.66 -18.24 -2.57
N ARG A 131 -5.51 -18.59 -1.59
CA ARG A 131 -5.95 -19.99 -1.39
C ARG A 131 -6.67 -20.57 -2.61
N ARG A 132 -7.38 -19.73 -3.37
CA ARG A 132 -8.00 -20.09 -4.64
C ARG A 132 -7.04 -20.14 -5.83
N GLY A 133 -5.74 -19.81 -5.60
CA GLY A 133 -4.70 -19.75 -6.63
C GLY A 133 -4.77 -18.48 -7.48
N VAL A 134 -5.47 -17.44 -7.04
CA VAL A 134 -5.51 -16.12 -7.68
C VAL A 134 -4.41 -15.26 -7.05
N PRO A 135 -3.35 -14.88 -7.79
CA PRO A 135 -2.31 -14.01 -7.29
C PRO A 135 -2.86 -12.61 -6.98
N VAL A 136 -2.31 -11.99 -5.94
CA VAL A 136 -2.75 -10.69 -5.43
C VAL A 136 -1.66 -9.65 -5.56
N MET A 137 -1.98 -8.52 -6.19
CA MET A 137 -1.15 -7.32 -6.22
C MET A 137 -1.80 -6.21 -5.39
N SER A 138 -1.13 -5.75 -4.34
CA SER A 138 -1.44 -4.47 -3.72
C SER A 138 -0.92 -3.34 -4.61
N TYR A 139 -1.81 -2.48 -5.05
CA TYR A 139 -1.50 -1.33 -5.89
C TYR A 139 -1.59 -0.05 -5.07
N ASP A 140 -0.53 0.74 -5.07
CA ASP A 140 -0.36 1.99 -4.32
C ASP A 140 -0.44 1.82 -2.80
N ARG A 141 -1.50 1.23 -2.24
CA ARG A 141 -1.70 0.95 -0.82
C ARG A 141 -1.47 -0.52 -0.49
N LEU A 142 -0.81 -0.82 0.62
CA LEU A 142 -0.48 -2.18 1.04
C LEU A 142 -1.62 -2.79 1.87
N VAL A 143 -2.01 -4.03 1.56
CA VAL A 143 -2.83 -4.85 2.46
C VAL A 143 -1.90 -5.52 3.47
N HIS A 144 -2.16 -5.35 4.77
CA HIS A 144 -1.37 -5.91 5.84
C HIS A 144 -1.63 -7.40 6.04
N ASN A 145 -0.62 -8.11 6.54
CA ASN A 145 -0.71 -9.52 6.93
C ASN A 145 -1.23 -10.49 5.86
N ALA A 146 -1.25 -10.08 4.59
CA ALA A 146 -1.91 -10.83 3.51
C ALA A 146 -0.95 -11.68 2.67
N ASP A 147 0.37 -11.51 2.82
CA ASP A 147 1.38 -12.16 2.00
C ASP A 147 1.08 -11.97 0.50
N VAL A 148 0.78 -10.74 0.09
CA VAL A 148 0.49 -10.44 -1.32
C VAL A 148 1.67 -10.81 -2.21
N ASP A 149 1.39 -11.21 -3.47
CA ASP A 149 2.42 -11.67 -4.39
C ASP A 149 3.27 -10.54 -4.96
N LEU A 150 2.73 -9.32 -4.91
CA LEU A 150 3.45 -8.08 -5.25
C LEU A 150 2.78 -6.88 -4.58
N TYR A 151 3.60 -5.98 -4.03
CA TYR A 151 3.21 -4.61 -3.73
C TYR A 151 3.95 -3.66 -4.68
N ILE A 152 3.21 -2.80 -5.36
CA ILE A 152 3.77 -1.76 -6.23
C ILE A 152 3.22 -0.39 -5.84
N SER A 153 4.10 0.56 -5.58
CA SER A 153 3.75 1.92 -5.14
C SER A 153 4.87 2.90 -5.49
N PHE A 154 4.76 4.11 -4.98
CA PHE A 154 5.87 5.04 -4.91
C PHE A 154 6.64 4.84 -3.59
N ASP A 155 7.87 5.36 -3.52
CA ASP A 155 8.63 5.42 -2.26
C ASP A 155 7.99 6.46 -1.33
N ASN A 156 7.07 6.00 -0.48
CA ASN A 156 6.31 6.89 0.39
C ASN A 156 7.15 7.45 1.55
N GLU A 157 8.22 6.79 2.00
CA GLU A 157 9.17 7.38 2.94
C GLU A 157 9.90 8.55 2.28
N LYS A 158 10.27 8.41 1.01
CA LYS A 158 10.88 9.49 0.23
C LYS A 158 9.91 10.64 -0.03
N VAL A 159 8.61 10.35 -0.24
CA VAL A 159 7.56 11.39 -0.32
C VAL A 159 7.61 12.30 0.90
N GLY A 160 7.58 11.71 2.11
CA GLY A 160 7.66 12.48 3.36
C GLY A 160 8.98 13.24 3.50
N SER A 161 10.11 12.56 3.22
CA SER A 161 11.43 13.18 3.33
C SER A 161 11.60 14.38 2.39
N LEU A 162 11.14 14.28 1.14
CA LEU A 162 11.22 15.40 0.17
C LEU A 162 10.37 16.60 0.61
N GLN A 163 9.19 16.38 1.16
CA GLN A 163 8.37 17.47 1.69
C GLN A 163 9.06 18.16 2.88
N ALA A 164 9.53 17.37 3.84
CA ALA A 164 10.20 17.89 5.04
C ALA A 164 11.52 18.61 4.71
N GLN A 165 12.30 18.09 3.76
CA GLN A 165 13.51 18.75 3.25
C GLN A 165 13.17 20.11 2.64
N ALA A 166 12.23 20.14 1.70
CA ALA A 166 11.80 21.38 1.04
C ALA A 166 11.30 22.43 2.05
N ALA A 167 10.50 22.01 3.03
CA ALA A 167 10.01 22.91 4.08
C ALA A 167 11.13 23.40 4.99
N SER A 168 12.06 22.52 5.43
CA SER A 168 13.15 22.88 6.32
C SER A 168 14.26 23.70 5.65
N GLU A 169 14.44 23.59 4.35
CA GLU A 169 15.29 24.47 3.56
C GLU A 169 14.70 25.89 3.46
N ALA A 170 13.38 25.99 3.31
CA ALA A 170 12.68 27.28 3.24
C ALA A 170 12.53 27.95 4.62
N VAL A 171 12.34 27.16 5.66
CA VAL A 171 12.14 27.60 7.05
C VAL A 171 13.05 26.76 7.98
N PRO A 172 14.34 27.08 8.12
CA PRO A 172 15.29 26.27 8.88
C PRO A 172 15.03 26.17 10.38
N SER A 173 14.19 27.07 10.92
CA SER A 173 13.77 27.09 12.32
C SER A 173 12.39 27.72 12.45
N GLY A 174 11.55 27.18 13.33
CA GLY A 174 10.18 27.67 13.54
C GLY A 174 9.24 26.63 14.10
N THR A 175 7.97 26.95 14.10
CA THR A 175 6.90 26.07 14.58
C THR A 175 6.25 25.32 13.42
N TYR A 176 6.25 23.99 13.52
CA TYR A 176 5.76 23.06 12.50
C TYR A 176 4.53 22.32 13.00
N ILE A 177 3.64 21.96 12.10
CA ILE A 177 2.54 21.02 12.31
C ILE A 177 2.60 19.95 11.23
N ILE A 178 2.32 18.71 11.61
CA ILE A 178 2.14 17.60 10.68
C ILE A 178 0.65 17.24 10.60
N VAL A 179 0.13 17.16 9.38
CA VAL A 179 -1.21 16.65 9.09
C VAL A 179 -1.02 15.36 8.29
N ASN A 180 -1.08 14.25 8.98
CA ASN A 180 -0.89 12.91 8.38
C ASN A 180 -2.07 12.51 7.49
N GLY A 181 -1.93 11.38 6.77
CA GLY A 181 -3.02 10.73 6.07
C GLY A 181 -3.83 9.78 6.97
N ALA A 182 -4.73 9.01 6.35
CA ALA A 182 -5.62 8.08 7.03
C ALA A 182 -4.87 7.05 7.88
N ILE A 183 -5.32 6.83 9.12
CA ILE A 183 -4.75 5.82 10.04
C ILE A 183 -4.96 4.38 9.57
N THR A 184 -5.81 4.14 8.57
CA THR A 184 -6.09 2.83 7.97
C THR A 184 -5.20 2.53 6.76
N ASP A 185 -4.31 3.46 6.38
CA ASP A 185 -3.47 3.37 5.19
C ASP A 185 -1.98 3.33 5.56
N ASN A 186 -1.31 2.24 5.18
CA ASN A 186 0.13 2.08 5.41
C ASN A 186 0.97 3.24 4.85
N ASN A 187 0.54 3.86 3.75
CA ASN A 187 1.26 4.98 3.14
C ASN A 187 1.35 6.19 4.08
N ALA A 188 0.32 6.46 4.88
CA ALA A 188 0.35 7.54 5.86
C ALA A 188 1.48 7.38 6.88
N PHE A 189 1.70 6.15 7.36
CA PHE A 189 2.81 5.84 8.28
C PHE A 189 4.19 5.94 7.62
N MET A 190 4.31 5.51 6.35
CA MET A 190 5.55 5.64 5.60
C MET A 190 5.91 7.11 5.35
N ILE A 191 4.94 7.94 4.97
CA ILE A 191 5.12 9.38 4.76
C ILE A 191 5.52 10.05 6.08
N ASN A 192 4.83 9.74 7.17
CA ASN A 192 5.16 10.27 8.50
C ASN A 192 6.59 9.88 8.91
N LYS A 193 6.99 8.63 8.71
CA LYS A 193 8.39 8.20 8.93
C LYS A 193 9.37 9.04 8.12
N GLY A 194 9.04 9.37 6.87
CA GLY A 194 9.83 10.27 6.02
C GLY A 194 9.90 11.69 6.58
N PHE A 195 8.81 12.24 7.11
CA PHE A 195 8.81 13.53 7.80
C PHE A 195 9.76 13.53 8.99
N HIS A 196 9.62 12.54 9.87
CA HIS A 196 10.41 12.41 11.09
C HIS A 196 11.90 12.17 10.80
N ALA A 197 12.24 11.42 9.76
CA ALA A 197 13.64 11.21 9.36
C ALA A 197 14.39 12.53 9.11
N VAL A 198 13.69 13.59 8.67
CA VAL A 198 14.26 14.92 8.43
C VAL A 198 14.05 15.85 9.64
N LEU A 199 12.88 15.82 10.27
CA LEU A 199 12.53 16.78 11.31
C LEU A 199 13.12 16.43 12.68
N ASP A 200 13.26 15.15 13.05
CA ASP A 200 13.72 14.76 14.39
C ASP A 200 15.09 15.37 14.77
N PRO A 201 16.12 15.41 13.90
CA PRO A 201 17.37 16.10 14.22
C PRO A 201 17.17 17.61 14.43
N LEU A 202 16.21 18.23 13.73
CA LEU A 202 15.90 19.65 13.87
C LEU A 202 15.15 19.93 15.17
N ILE A 203 14.24 19.03 15.55
CA ILE A 203 13.51 19.09 16.81
C ILE A 203 14.46 18.89 17.99
N GLN A 204 15.34 17.88 17.95
CA GLN A 204 16.31 17.60 18.99
C GLN A 204 17.31 18.76 19.19
N SER A 205 17.66 19.46 18.11
CA SER A 205 18.54 20.66 18.21
C SER A 205 17.81 21.93 18.65
N GLY A 206 16.50 21.89 18.88
CA GLY A 206 15.66 23.04 19.24
C GLY A 206 15.41 24.03 18.10
N ARG A 207 15.79 23.70 16.86
CA ARG A 207 15.53 24.55 15.69
C ARG A 207 14.06 24.51 15.28
N VAL A 208 13.44 23.34 15.32
CA VAL A 208 12.03 23.14 15.00
C VAL A 208 11.27 22.78 16.28
N HIS A 209 10.16 23.47 16.50
CA HIS A 209 9.14 23.12 17.49
C HIS A 209 7.98 22.46 16.78
N LEU A 210 7.76 21.15 17.00
CA LEU A 210 6.60 20.43 16.49
C LEU A 210 5.41 20.70 17.43
N ALA A 211 4.48 21.56 17.00
CA ALA A 211 3.32 21.96 17.81
C ALA A 211 2.24 20.87 17.92
N GLY A 212 2.23 19.93 16.96
CA GLY A 212 1.33 18.80 16.99
C GLY A 212 1.29 18.00 15.70
N GLU A 213 0.70 16.83 15.81
CA GLU A 213 0.40 15.95 14.69
C GLU A 213 -1.08 15.60 14.67
N ILE A 214 -1.67 15.64 13.49
CA ILE A 214 -3.06 15.26 13.24
C ILE A 214 -3.06 13.96 12.47
N TRP A 215 -3.76 12.96 12.96
CA TRP A 215 -4.00 11.67 12.32
C TRP A 215 -5.51 11.55 12.06
N PRO A 216 -5.98 11.86 10.85
CA PRO A 216 -7.39 11.72 10.50
C PRO A 216 -7.78 10.25 10.31
N SER A 217 -9.07 9.97 10.44
CA SER A 217 -9.62 8.64 10.14
C SER A 217 -9.62 8.29 8.66
N ASP A 218 -9.61 9.30 7.79
CA ASP A 218 -9.64 9.18 6.34
C ASP A 218 -8.77 10.28 5.69
N TRP A 219 -8.54 10.19 4.36
CA TRP A 219 -7.87 11.19 3.54
C TRP A 219 -8.74 12.43 3.24
N ILE A 220 -9.89 12.58 3.91
CA ILE A 220 -10.89 13.64 3.73
C ILE A 220 -10.84 14.65 4.88
N SER A 221 -11.29 15.85 4.60
CA SER A 221 -10.88 17.09 5.21
C SER A 221 -11.62 17.56 6.47
N ASP A 222 -12.84 17.10 6.76
CA ASP A 222 -13.68 17.73 7.80
C ASP A 222 -13.09 17.59 9.22
N GLU A 223 -12.55 16.40 9.53
CA GLU A 223 -11.90 16.13 10.79
C GLU A 223 -10.61 16.96 10.96
N VAL A 224 -9.86 17.15 9.87
CA VAL A 224 -8.61 17.91 9.87
C VAL A 224 -8.86 19.39 10.15
N ARG A 225 -9.92 19.98 9.56
CA ARG A 225 -10.29 21.38 9.86
C ARG A 225 -10.42 21.63 11.34
N THR A 226 -11.29 20.87 12.00
CA THR A 226 -11.58 21.04 13.43
C THR A 226 -10.33 20.86 14.30
N ARG A 227 -9.52 19.82 14.02
CA ARG A 227 -8.30 19.55 14.78
C ARG A 227 -7.22 20.61 14.52
N PHE A 228 -7.07 21.07 13.28
CA PHE A 228 -6.09 22.09 12.93
C PHE A 228 -6.43 23.45 13.59
N GLU A 229 -7.71 23.82 13.60
CA GLU A 229 -8.17 25.04 14.30
C GLU A 229 -7.84 25.00 15.81
N THR A 230 -7.89 23.83 16.47
CA THR A 230 -7.52 23.71 17.88
C THR A 230 -6.02 23.89 18.13
N LEU A 231 -5.18 23.66 17.13
CA LEU A 231 -3.74 23.91 17.22
C LEU A 231 -3.36 25.36 16.91
N LEU A 232 -4.27 26.13 16.29
CA LEU A 232 -4.06 27.55 16.02
C LEU A 232 -4.41 28.41 17.24
N GLN A 233 -3.49 28.49 18.20
CA GLN A 233 -3.71 29.35 19.35
C GLN A 233 -3.58 30.84 18.99
N PRO A 234 -4.37 31.75 19.60
CA PRO A 234 -4.27 33.18 19.34
C PRO A 234 -2.84 33.71 19.55
N GLY A 235 -2.28 34.31 18.50
CA GLY A 235 -0.92 34.88 18.56
C GLY A 235 0.21 33.87 18.31
N GLN A 236 -0.10 32.58 18.14
CA GLN A 236 0.90 31.58 17.77
C GLN A 236 1.23 31.68 16.27
N ARG A 237 2.52 31.79 15.99
CA ARG A 237 3.02 31.71 14.62
C ARG A 237 3.22 30.25 14.24
N ILE A 238 2.66 29.83 13.11
CA ILE A 238 2.94 28.55 12.46
C ILE A 238 3.76 28.84 11.21
N ASP A 239 4.95 28.27 11.14
CA ASP A 239 5.91 28.56 10.06
C ASP A 239 5.80 27.55 8.92
N ALA A 240 5.47 26.28 9.23
CA ALA A 240 5.24 25.24 8.21
C ALA A 240 4.18 24.22 8.63
N VAL A 241 3.45 23.70 7.64
CA VAL A 241 2.54 22.55 7.78
C VAL A 241 2.86 21.53 6.70
N LEU A 242 3.19 20.32 7.13
CA LEU A 242 3.44 19.19 6.23
C LEU A 242 2.14 18.36 6.14
N CYS A 243 1.56 18.26 4.96
CA CYS A 243 0.29 17.58 4.76
C CYS A 243 0.47 16.26 4.00
N GLY A 244 -0.25 15.24 4.45
CA GLY A 244 -0.24 13.90 3.85
C GLY A 244 -0.63 13.88 2.37
N ASN A 245 -1.53 14.79 1.93
CA ASN A 245 -1.85 14.99 0.52
C ASN A 245 -2.34 16.43 0.24
N ASP A 246 -2.66 16.72 -1.03
CA ASP A 246 -3.08 18.05 -1.48
C ASP A 246 -4.51 18.43 -1.07
N MET A 247 -5.41 17.44 -0.86
CA MET A 247 -6.76 17.69 -0.30
C MET A 247 -6.67 18.17 1.14
N LEU A 248 -5.81 17.55 1.95
CA LEU A 248 -5.57 17.98 3.34
C LEU A 248 -4.86 19.33 3.38
N ALA A 249 -3.92 19.57 2.44
CA ALA A 249 -3.26 20.88 2.30
C ALA A 249 -4.28 21.99 1.95
N GLU A 250 -5.26 21.72 1.11
CA GLU A 250 -6.35 22.66 0.79
C GLU A 250 -7.13 23.07 2.03
N THR A 251 -7.49 22.10 2.87
CA THR A 251 -8.19 22.36 4.13
C THR A 251 -7.37 23.25 5.06
N VAL A 252 -6.08 22.92 5.22
CA VAL A 252 -5.14 23.73 6.01
C VAL A 252 -5.03 25.15 5.44
N ILE A 253 -4.87 25.31 4.14
CA ILE A 253 -4.78 26.61 3.46
C ILE A 253 -6.06 27.42 3.66
N SER A 254 -7.23 26.78 3.59
CA SER A 254 -8.52 27.44 3.85
C SER A 254 -8.55 28.04 5.27
N VAL A 255 -8.18 27.27 6.30
CA VAL A 255 -8.12 27.75 7.69
C VAL A 255 -7.07 28.84 7.85
N LEU A 256 -5.88 28.68 7.24
CA LEU A 256 -4.84 29.72 7.24
C LEU A 256 -5.32 31.03 6.57
N SER A 257 -6.14 30.93 5.52
CA SER A 257 -6.73 32.09 4.83
C SER A 257 -7.67 32.88 5.76
N GLU A 258 -8.55 32.19 6.45
CA GLU A 258 -9.46 32.78 7.43
C GLU A 258 -8.70 33.53 8.55
N ASN A 259 -7.51 33.04 8.89
CA ASN A 259 -6.62 33.60 9.90
C ASN A 259 -5.56 34.58 9.32
N ARG A 260 -5.60 34.94 8.03
CA ARG A 260 -4.65 35.84 7.33
C ARG A 260 -3.19 35.36 7.39
N MET A 261 -2.98 34.05 7.36
CA MET A 261 -1.66 33.39 7.46
C MET A 261 -1.18 32.81 6.13
N VAL A 262 -2.03 32.74 5.08
CA VAL A 262 -1.63 32.28 3.75
C VAL A 262 -0.47 33.11 3.21
N GLY A 263 0.52 32.44 2.59
CA GLY A 263 1.75 33.03 2.10
C GLY A 263 2.79 33.38 3.19
N LYS A 264 2.42 33.25 4.48
CA LYS A 264 3.34 33.39 5.63
C LYS A 264 3.73 32.03 6.21
N THR A 265 2.87 31.03 6.05
CA THR A 265 3.08 29.65 6.48
C THR A 265 3.38 28.80 5.25
N ILE A 266 4.46 28.02 5.31
CA ILE A 266 4.81 27.02 4.27
C ILE A 266 3.82 25.85 4.38
N VAL A 267 3.17 25.48 3.28
CA VAL A 267 2.29 24.30 3.22
C VAL A 267 2.77 23.38 2.12
N THR A 268 2.98 22.10 2.45
CA THR A 268 3.34 21.07 1.48
C THR A 268 2.24 20.00 1.38
N GLY A 269 2.21 19.28 0.26
CA GLY A 269 1.29 18.18 0.02
C GLY A 269 1.88 17.14 -0.91
N GLN A 270 1.05 16.23 -1.43
CA GLN A 270 1.41 15.27 -2.47
C GLN A 270 0.22 15.03 -3.42
N ASP A 271 0.51 14.36 -4.53
CA ASP A 271 -0.31 13.93 -5.65
C ASP A 271 -0.35 14.93 -6.82
N ALA A 272 0.14 16.15 -6.62
CA ALA A 272 0.18 17.20 -7.65
C ALA A 272 -1.20 17.43 -8.30
N GLU A 273 -2.26 17.47 -7.49
CA GLU A 273 -3.61 17.77 -7.96
C GLU A 273 -3.63 19.11 -8.70
N LEU A 274 -4.54 19.26 -9.67
CA LEU A 274 -4.61 20.48 -10.46
C LEU A 274 -4.78 21.73 -9.57
N ALA A 275 -5.66 21.68 -8.59
CA ALA A 275 -5.87 22.77 -7.64
C ALA A 275 -4.60 23.09 -6.82
N ALA A 276 -3.82 22.07 -6.42
CA ALA A 276 -2.56 22.27 -5.73
C ALA A 276 -1.49 22.90 -6.64
N CYS A 277 -1.39 22.46 -7.89
CA CYS A 277 -0.50 23.08 -8.88
C CYS A 277 -0.87 24.56 -9.14
N GLN A 278 -2.15 24.89 -9.15
CA GLN A 278 -2.62 26.28 -9.23
C GLN A 278 -2.23 27.08 -7.99
N ARG A 279 -2.45 26.54 -6.78
CA ARG A 279 -2.05 27.17 -5.51
C ARG A 279 -0.52 27.38 -5.42
N ILE A 280 0.28 26.46 -5.97
CA ILE A 280 1.73 26.60 -6.06
C ILE A 280 2.10 27.73 -7.03
N ALA A 281 1.43 27.81 -8.18
CA ALA A 281 1.66 28.89 -9.15
C ALA A 281 1.25 30.27 -8.59
N GLU A 282 0.25 30.33 -7.73
CA GLU A 282 -0.26 31.53 -7.06
C GLU A 282 0.52 31.88 -5.76
N GLY A 283 1.30 30.94 -5.21
CA GLY A 283 2.10 31.12 -3.99
C GLY A 283 1.36 30.86 -2.68
N SER A 284 0.15 30.26 -2.69
CA SER A 284 -0.60 29.89 -1.49
C SER A 284 -0.27 28.49 -0.96
N GLN A 285 0.30 27.61 -1.79
CA GLN A 285 0.94 26.35 -1.42
C GLN A 285 2.41 26.38 -1.85
N PHE A 286 3.31 25.86 -1.03
CA PHE A 286 4.74 25.92 -1.30
C PHE A 286 5.21 24.83 -2.25
N ALA A 287 4.77 23.59 -2.00
CA ALA A 287 5.21 22.42 -2.76
C ALA A 287 4.16 21.29 -2.73
N THR A 288 4.25 20.42 -3.70
CA THR A 288 3.60 19.11 -3.71
C THR A 288 4.57 18.03 -4.19
N ILE A 289 4.26 16.77 -3.96
CA ILE A 289 5.01 15.65 -4.51
C ILE A 289 4.22 15.06 -5.67
N TYR A 290 4.81 15.12 -6.86
CA TYR A 290 4.27 14.50 -8.06
C TYR A 290 4.62 13.02 -8.10
N LYS A 291 3.64 12.21 -8.32
CA LYS A 291 3.73 10.78 -8.55
C LYS A 291 3.38 10.52 -10.01
N PRO A 292 4.32 10.08 -10.87
CA PRO A 292 4.03 9.76 -12.28
C PRO A 292 3.09 8.54 -12.40
N ILE A 293 1.79 8.77 -12.27
CA ILE A 293 0.73 7.76 -12.19
C ILE A 293 0.75 6.84 -13.40
N ASP A 294 0.88 7.40 -14.62
CA ASP A 294 0.89 6.61 -15.85
C ASP A 294 2.03 5.58 -15.86
N ALA A 295 3.20 5.94 -15.31
CA ALA A 295 4.33 5.01 -15.20
C ALA A 295 4.05 3.87 -14.20
N LEU A 296 3.38 4.17 -13.07
CA LEU A 296 2.95 3.18 -12.10
C LEU A 296 1.93 2.23 -12.72
N ALA A 297 0.87 2.77 -13.33
CA ALA A 297 -0.22 2.03 -13.93
C ALA A 297 0.26 1.11 -15.06
N LEU A 298 1.12 1.60 -15.95
CA LEU A 298 1.71 0.81 -17.04
C LEU A 298 2.52 -0.37 -16.51
N LYS A 299 3.39 -0.15 -15.52
CA LYS A 299 4.17 -1.23 -14.89
C LYS A 299 3.27 -2.24 -14.18
N ALA A 300 2.31 -1.76 -13.40
CA ALA A 300 1.39 -2.62 -12.66
C ALA A 300 0.54 -3.48 -13.59
N ALA A 301 0.02 -2.92 -14.69
CA ALA A 301 -0.72 -3.67 -15.70
C ALA A 301 0.14 -4.79 -16.31
N GLY A 302 1.39 -4.48 -16.67
CA GLY A 302 2.34 -5.49 -17.15
C GLY A 302 2.55 -6.62 -16.15
N PHE A 303 2.79 -6.30 -14.88
CA PHE A 303 2.98 -7.30 -13.84
C PHE A 303 1.69 -8.09 -13.54
N ALA A 304 0.53 -7.44 -13.53
CA ALA A 304 -0.74 -8.14 -13.33
C ALA A 304 -1.01 -9.16 -14.43
N VAL A 305 -0.70 -8.83 -15.70
CA VAL A 305 -0.81 -9.76 -16.83
C VAL A 305 0.17 -10.93 -16.69
N MET A 306 1.44 -10.67 -16.31
CA MET A 306 2.43 -11.72 -16.03
C MET A 306 1.95 -12.64 -14.90
N MET A 307 1.49 -12.07 -13.77
CA MET A 307 0.98 -12.83 -12.62
C MET A 307 -0.24 -13.68 -13.02
N ALA A 308 -1.15 -13.11 -13.81
CA ALA A 308 -2.30 -13.83 -14.34
C ALA A 308 -1.88 -15.04 -15.20
N ARG A 309 -0.84 -14.91 -16.00
CA ARG A 309 -0.26 -16.00 -16.81
C ARG A 309 0.58 -16.99 -16.02
N GLY A 310 0.79 -16.77 -14.72
CA GLY A 310 1.65 -17.59 -13.86
C GLY A 310 3.15 -17.33 -14.07
N GLU A 311 3.50 -16.23 -14.70
CA GLU A 311 4.88 -15.78 -14.89
C GLU A 311 5.42 -15.13 -13.63
N LYS A 312 6.75 -15.22 -13.43
CA LYS A 312 7.41 -14.62 -12.27
C LYS A 312 7.71 -13.15 -12.50
N VAL A 313 7.26 -12.29 -11.59
CA VAL A 313 7.65 -10.89 -11.54
C VAL A 313 9.03 -10.77 -10.87
N ARG A 314 9.93 -9.99 -11.49
CA ARG A 314 11.21 -9.63 -10.88
C ARG A 314 11.01 -8.40 -9.99
N TYR A 315 11.62 -8.42 -8.82
CA TYR A 315 11.59 -7.32 -7.85
C TYR A 315 12.97 -7.18 -7.20
N ASP A 316 13.30 -5.97 -6.76
CA ASP A 316 14.59 -5.68 -6.14
C ASP A 316 14.50 -5.59 -4.62
N ASN A 317 13.33 -5.27 -4.08
CA ASN A 317 13.10 -5.02 -2.67
C ASN A 317 11.97 -5.87 -2.10
N LYS A 318 11.95 -5.96 -0.77
CA LYS A 318 10.83 -6.48 0.00
C LYS A 318 10.42 -5.49 1.06
N ILE A 319 9.14 -5.49 1.40
CA ILE A 319 8.58 -4.69 2.50
C ILE A 319 7.89 -5.61 3.50
N ASP A 320 7.87 -5.20 4.75
CA ASP A 320 7.11 -5.88 5.81
C ASP A 320 5.64 -5.49 5.70
N ASP A 321 4.75 -6.49 5.61
CA ASP A 321 3.31 -6.27 5.60
C ASP A 321 2.67 -6.38 7.01
N GLY A 322 3.51 -6.49 8.04
CA GLY A 322 3.15 -6.75 9.42
C GLY A 322 3.42 -8.19 9.86
N HIS A 323 3.43 -9.15 8.94
CA HIS A 323 3.72 -10.56 9.22
C HIS A 323 4.64 -11.22 8.19
N TYR A 324 4.62 -10.76 6.96
CA TYR A 324 5.39 -11.31 5.85
C TYR A 324 6.32 -10.28 5.22
N LYS A 325 7.38 -10.76 4.56
CA LYS A 325 8.23 -9.95 3.69
C LYS A 325 7.77 -10.13 2.25
N VAL A 326 6.92 -9.24 1.78
CA VAL A 326 6.33 -9.29 0.44
C VAL A 326 7.22 -8.61 -0.61
N PRO A 327 7.21 -9.08 -1.88
CA PRO A 327 7.88 -8.39 -2.99
C PRO A 327 7.40 -6.94 -3.11
N TYR A 328 8.34 -6.01 -3.29
CA TYR A 328 8.04 -4.59 -3.35
C TYR A 328 8.75 -3.90 -4.52
N ILE A 329 8.01 -3.11 -5.27
CA ILE A 329 8.51 -2.23 -6.34
C ILE A 329 8.09 -0.81 -6.00
N ALA A 330 9.08 0.05 -5.76
CA ALA A 330 8.90 1.47 -5.48
C ALA A 330 9.29 2.32 -6.69
N LEU A 331 8.41 3.23 -7.09
CA LEU A 331 8.71 4.26 -8.08
C LEU A 331 9.16 5.54 -7.39
N GLU A 332 9.98 6.32 -8.09
CA GLU A 332 10.51 7.58 -7.59
C GLU A 332 9.45 8.69 -7.59
N PRO A 333 9.19 9.34 -6.44
CA PRO A 333 8.39 10.55 -6.36
C PRO A 333 9.23 11.78 -6.73
N ILE A 334 8.59 12.86 -7.18
CA ILE A 334 9.23 14.07 -7.67
C ILE A 334 8.72 15.29 -6.91
N LEU A 335 9.62 16.05 -6.28
CA LEU A 335 9.27 17.33 -5.65
C LEU A 335 8.89 18.38 -6.70
N VAL A 336 7.72 18.99 -6.53
CA VAL A 336 7.20 20.07 -7.38
C VAL A 336 7.05 21.35 -6.57
N THR A 337 7.66 22.40 -7.07
CA THR A 337 7.56 23.77 -6.56
C THR A 337 7.22 24.73 -7.71
N ALA A 338 6.96 25.99 -7.42
CA ALA A 338 6.74 26.99 -8.46
C ALA A 338 7.85 27.03 -9.53
N LYS A 339 9.10 26.68 -9.16
CA LYS A 339 10.23 26.65 -10.09
C LYS A 339 10.23 25.43 -11.02
N THR A 340 9.62 24.33 -10.59
CA THR A 340 9.68 23.03 -11.29
C THR A 340 8.36 22.59 -11.94
N LEU A 341 7.25 23.29 -11.73
CA LEU A 341 5.95 23.01 -12.38
C LEU A 341 6.08 22.76 -13.89
N GLY A 342 6.81 23.64 -14.57
CA GLY A 342 6.98 23.55 -16.03
C GLY A 342 7.79 22.36 -16.51
N SER A 343 8.81 21.94 -15.74
CA SER A 343 9.71 20.84 -16.09
C SER A 343 9.27 19.48 -15.55
N THR A 344 8.19 19.43 -14.78
CA THR A 344 7.61 18.21 -14.19
C THR A 344 6.21 17.97 -14.73
N VAL A 345 5.18 18.30 -13.96
CA VAL A 345 3.77 18.00 -14.25
C VAL A 345 3.28 18.51 -15.60
N ILE A 346 3.77 19.69 -16.05
CA ILE A 346 3.39 20.24 -17.36
C ILE A 346 4.12 19.53 -18.49
N LYS A 347 5.44 19.31 -18.35
CA LYS A 347 6.23 18.60 -19.35
C LYS A 347 5.73 17.18 -19.59
N ASP A 348 5.31 16.49 -18.53
CA ASP A 348 4.80 15.12 -18.61
C ASP A 348 3.33 15.06 -19.11
N GLY A 349 2.69 16.22 -19.34
CA GLY A 349 1.29 16.28 -19.77
C GLY A 349 0.31 15.85 -18.68
N PHE A 350 0.74 15.87 -17.41
CA PHE A 350 -0.14 15.56 -16.28
C PHE A 350 -1.22 16.64 -16.13
N HIS A 351 -0.82 17.91 -16.25
CA HIS A 351 -1.70 19.07 -16.39
C HIS A 351 -1.19 19.98 -17.53
N THR A 352 -2.09 20.69 -18.18
CA THR A 352 -1.70 21.67 -19.18
C THR A 352 -1.21 22.96 -18.52
N ARG A 353 -0.38 23.70 -19.25
CA ARG A 353 0.10 25.01 -18.78
C ARG A 353 -1.04 26.00 -18.54
N GLU A 354 -2.04 25.99 -19.40
CA GLU A 354 -3.21 26.84 -19.34
C GLU A 354 -4.02 26.58 -18.07
N GLU A 355 -4.20 25.31 -17.70
CA GLU A 355 -4.89 24.93 -16.47
C GLU A 355 -4.12 25.38 -15.23
N VAL A 356 -2.82 25.07 -15.14
CA VAL A 356 -1.98 25.38 -13.97
C VAL A 356 -1.88 26.89 -13.72
N TYR A 357 -1.68 27.69 -14.75
CA TYR A 357 -1.50 29.15 -14.62
C TYR A 357 -2.77 29.96 -14.87
N ARG A 358 -3.95 29.31 -14.81
CA ARG A 358 -5.24 29.93 -15.13
C ARG A 358 -5.51 31.22 -14.37
N ASN A 359 -5.13 31.31 -13.11
CA ASN A 359 -5.40 32.44 -12.23
C ASN A 359 -4.20 33.38 -12.08
N VAL A 360 -3.04 33.02 -12.63
CA VAL A 360 -1.84 33.86 -12.55
C VAL A 360 -1.88 34.91 -13.64
N LYS A 361 -1.97 36.19 -13.25
CA LYS A 361 -1.89 37.30 -14.22
C LYS A 361 -0.51 37.27 -14.89
N ARG A 362 -0.52 37.25 -16.22
CA ARG A 362 0.68 37.35 -17.06
C ARG A 362 1.31 38.72 -16.95
#